data_128e8967943ad4ab742cdc353aa5946e
#
_entry.id   128e8967943ad4ab742cdc353aa5946e
#
_cell.length_a   1.000
_cell.length_b   1.000
_cell.length_c   1.000
_cell.angle_alpha   90.00
_cell.angle_beta   90.00
_cell.angle_gamma   90.00
#
_symmetry.space_group_name_H-M   'P 1'
#
loop_
_entity.id
_entity.type
_entity.pdbx_description
1 polymer ?
#
loop_
_entity_poly.entity_id
_entity_poly.type
_entity_poly.pdbx_seq_one_letter_code
_entity_poly.pdbx_strand_id
1 'polypeptide(L)'
;MAKVGYIFKANHYDSYEADKEWMLKFGCVQVIEEETDHELMRPQWKQLMNALDRGDELVVSKFSNAVRGVRELAVCIEMCRIKVVRLISIHDRIDSRNELFK
;
A
#
# COMPACT_ATOMS: atom_id res chain seq x y z
N MET A 1 5.64 2.01 15.63
CA MET A 1 5.10 1.05 14.64
C MET A 1 3.69 1.43 14.29
N ALA A 2 3.44 1.70 13.05
CA ALA A 2 2.12 2.10 12.57
C ALA A 2 1.66 1.20 11.43
N LYS A 3 0.36 0.95 11.39
CA LYS A 3 -0.28 0.29 10.25
C LYS A 3 -0.94 1.38 9.43
N VAL A 4 -0.53 1.51 8.18
CA VAL A 4 -1.06 2.54 7.29
C VAL A 4 -1.60 1.88 6.02
N GLY A 5 -2.81 2.23 5.65
CA GLY A 5 -3.42 1.76 4.41
C GLY A 5 -3.26 2.79 3.31
N TYR A 6 -3.21 2.33 2.08
CA TYR A 6 -3.15 3.19 0.91
C TYR A 6 -4.10 2.66 -0.17
N ILE A 7 -4.96 3.54 -0.67
CA ILE A 7 -5.88 3.22 -1.77
C ILE A 7 -5.79 4.32 -2.81
N PHE A 8 -5.55 3.91 -4.06
CA PHE A 8 -5.62 4.83 -5.19
C PHE A 8 -7.03 4.80 -5.75
N LYS A 9 -7.73 5.92 -5.68
CA LYS A 9 -9.13 6.04 -6.09
C LYS A 9 -9.23 6.24 -7.60
N ALA A 10 -8.90 5.20 -8.35
CA ALA A 10 -9.05 5.23 -9.79
C ALA A 10 -10.55 5.20 -10.15
N ASN A 11 -10.87 5.75 -11.33
CA ASN A 11 -12.26 5.94 -11.77
C ASN A 11 -13.14 4.70 -11.72
N HIS A 12 -12.57 3.52 -11.85
CA HIS A 12 -13.32 2.27 -11.91
C HIS A 12 -12.96 1.31 -10.78
N TYR A 13 -12.47 1.85 -9.68
CA TYR A 13 -12.10 0.99 -8.55
C TYR A 13 -13.30 0.82 -7.62
N ASP A 14 -14.07 -0.23 -7.86
CA ASP A 14 -15.33 -0.47 -7.16
C ASP A 14 -15.17 -0.95 -5.71
N SER A 15 -14.02 -1.50 -5.38
CA SER A 15 -13.79 -2.08 -4.04
C SER A 15 -13.34 -1.06 -3.00
N TYR A 16 -13.27 0.20 -3.35
CA TYR A 16 -12.71 1.24 -2.50
C TYR A 16 -13.26 1.24 -1.08
N GLU A 17 -14.57 1.28 -0.93
CA GLU A 17 -15.18 1.36 0.39
C GLU A 17 -14.98 0.10 1.21
N ALA A 18 -15.12 -1.06 0.58
CA ALA A 18 -14.92 -2.34 1.24
C ALA A 18 -13.48 -2.51 1.70
N ASP A 19 -12.53 -2.10 0.86
CA ASP A 19 -11.13 -2.20 1.21
C ASP A 19 -10.75 -1.26 2.33
N LYS A 20 -11.28 -0.05 2.32
CA LYS A 20 -11.05 0.91 3.39
C LYS A 20 -11.56 0.35 4.72
N GLU A 21 -12.76 -0.23 4.71
CA GLU A 21 -13.31 -0.83 5.91
C GLU A 21 -12.46 -1.99 6.40
N TRP A 22 -12.00 -2.83 5.48
CA TRP A 22 -11.12 -3.94 5.83
C TRP A 22 -9.83 -3.43 6.50
N MET A 23 -9.23 -2.39 5.93
CA MET A 23 -8.02 -1.79 6.48
C MET A 23 -8.22 -1.25 7.89
N LEU A 24 -9.35 -0.58 8.12
CA LEU A 24 -9.66 -0.04 9.44
C LEU A 24 -9.87 -1.17 10.45
N LYS A 25 -10.53 -2.24 10.06
CA LYS A 25 -10.73 -3.40 10.93
C LYS A 25 -9.43 -4.13 11.21
N PHE A 26 -8.52 -4.12 10.25
CA PHE A 26 -7.21 -4.74 10.42
C PHE A 26 -6.34 -3.97 11.42
N GLY A 27 -6.70 -2.74 11.72
CA GLY A 27 -5.99 -1.93 12.69
C GLY A 27 -5.17 -0.79 12.10
N CYS A 28 -5.42 -0.42 10.84
CA CYS A 28 -4.75 0.72 10.25
C CYS A 28 -5.13 1.98 11.00
N VAL A 29 -4.13 2.74 11.45
CA VAL A 29 -4.37 4.00 12.15
C VAL A 29 -4.74 5.10 11.18
N GLN A 30 -4.43 4.91 9.92
CA GLN A 30 -4.72 5.87 8.86
C GLN A 30 -4.87 5.13 7.54
N VAL A 31 -5.83 5.56 6.72
CA VAL A 31 -5.96 5.08 5.35
C VAL A 31 -5.80 6.28 4.43
N ILE A 32 -4.74 6.28 3.65
CA ILE A 32 -4.45 7.36 2.71
C ILE A 32 -5.18 7.09 1.40
N GLU A 33 -5.93 8.08 0.93
CA GLU A 33 -6.74 7.95 -0.27
C GLU A 33 -6.22 8.92 -1.32
N GLU A 34 -5.62 8.38 -2.37
CA GLU A 34 -5.07 9.20 -3.46
C GLU A 34 -6.15 9.44 -4.51
N GLU A 35 -6.39 10.69 -4.83
CA GLU A 35 -7.40 11.06 -5.82
C GLU A 35 -6.91 10.79 -7.25
N THR A 36 -7.86 10.57 -8.16
CA THR A 36 -7.53 10.31 -9.56
C THR A 36 -6.85 11.48 -10.25
N ASP A 37 -7.11 12.69 -9.79
CA ASP A 37 -6.49 13.90 -10.32
C ASP A 37 -4.98 13.90 -10.17
N HIS A 38 -4.47 13.14 -9.22
CA HIS A 38 -3.06 13.07 -8.92
C HIS A 38 -2.39 11.85 -9.53
N GLU A 39 -3.03 11.20 -10.50
CA GLU A 39 -2.58 9.94 -11.05
C GLU A 39 -1.13 9.93 -11.49
N LEU A 40 -0.68 10.98 -12.16
CA LEU A 40 0.70 11.05 -12.66
C LEU A 40 1.70 11.41 -11.57
N MET A 41 1.29 12.19 -10.61
CA MET A 41 2.20 12.68 -9.57
C MET A 41 2.20 11.81 -8.31
N ARG A 42 1.04 11.35 -7.91
CA ARG A 42 0.82 10.54 -6.73
C ARG A 42 1.59 11.06 -5.50
N PRO A 43 1.35 12.32 -5.12
CA PRO A 43 2.15 12.91 -4.05
C PRO A 43 1.97 12.22 -2.70
N GLN A 44 0.78 11.71 -2.41
CA GLN A 44 0.55 11.04 -1.15
C GLN A 44 1.28 9.69 -1.08
N TRP A 45 1.36 8.99 -2.21
CA TRP A 45 2.15 7.76 -2.29
C TRP A 45 3.63 8.04 -2.02
N LYS A 46 4.15 9.08 -2.65
CA LYS A 46 5.55 9.45 -2.48
C LYS A 46 5.87 9.87 -1.05
N GLN A 47 4.97 10.64 -0.45
CA GLN A 47 5.10 11.05 0.94
C GLN A 47 5.11 9.84 1.86
N LEU A 48 4.18 8.90 1.62
CA LEU A 48 4.08 7.69 2.41
C LEU A 48 5.37 6.85 2.32
N MET A 49 5.89 6.68 1.09
CA MET A 49 7.12 5.91 0.90
C MET A 49 8.29 6.51 1.69
N ASN A 50 8.34 7.83 1.80
CA ASN A 50 9.39 8.50 2.55
C ASN A 50 9.16 8.46 4.06
N ALA A 51 7.93 8.38 4.49
CA ALA A 51 7.57 8.44 5.91
C ALA A 51 7.63 7.09 6.62
N LEU A 52 7.55 6.00 5.87
CA LEU A 52 7.58 4.66 6.48
C LEU A 52 8.92 4.36 7.11
N ASP A 53 8.87 3.83 8.32
CA ASP A 53 10.06 3.49 9.11
C ASP A 53 10.03 2.03 9.51
N ARG A 54 11.17 1.58 10.06
CA ARG A 54 11.32 0.22 10.53
C ARG A 54 10.19 -0.18 11.48
N GLY A 55 9.57 -1.29 11.19
CA GLY A 55 8.49 -1.81 12.01
C GLY A 55 7.09 -1.37 11.60
N ASP A 56 7.00 -0.41 10.69
CA ASP A 56 5.70 0.00 10.17
C ASP A 56 5.12 -1.08 9.27
N GLU A 57 3.81 -1.01 9.04
CA GLU A 57 3.11 -1.94 8.18
C GLU A 57 2.35 -1.15 7.13
N LEU A 58 2.54 -1.50 5.87
CA LEU A 58 1.84 -0.88 4.74
C LEU A 58 0.82 -1.87 4.18
N VAL A 59 -0.43 -1.44 4.13
CA VAL A 59 -1.53 -2.24 3.59
C VAL A 59 -2.04 -1.60 2.32
N VAL A 60 -2.03 -2.35 1.22
CA VAL A 60 -2.58 -1.88 -0.05
C VAL A 60 -3.71 -2.79 -0.48
N SER A 61 -4.62 -2.28 -1.31
CA SER A 61 -5.74 -3.08 -1.78
C SER A 61 -5.27 -4.17 -2.73
N LYS A 62 -4.50 -3.79 -3.73
CA LYS A 62 -3.84 -4.74 -4.63
C LYS A 62 -2.69 -4.00 -5.32
N PHE A 63 -1.70 -4.75 -5.76
CA PHE A 63 -0.53 -4.12 -6.38
C PHE A 63 -0.88 -3.36 -7.65
N SER A 64 -1.81 -3.87 -8.45
CA SER A 64 -2.22 -3.17 -9.66
C SER A 64 -2.93 -1.84 -9.39
N ASN A 65 -3.43 -1.65 -8.18
CA ASN A 65 -3.99 -0.36 -7.76
C ASN A 65 -2.91 0.55 -7.21
N ALA A 66 -2.05 0.01 -6.35
CA ALA A 66 -1.08 0.83 -5.60
C ALA A 66 0.12 1.25 -6.44
N VAL A 67 0.56 0.42 -7.37
CA VAL A 67 1.76 0.70 -8.15
C VAL A 67 1.48 0.57 -9.65
N ARG A 68 2.32 1.22 -10.44
CA ARG A 68 2.17 1.23 -11.89
C ARG A 68 3.23 0.35 -12.53
N GLY A 69 2.89 -0.90 -12.70
CA GLY A 69 3.74 -1.83 -13.42
C GLY A 69 4.80 -2.48 -12.55
N VAL A 70 5.52 -3.40 -13.18
CA VAL A 70 6.47 -4.28 -12.50
C VAL A 70 7.65 -3.51 -11.91
N ARG A 71 8.12 -2.50 -12.61
CA ARG A 71 9.27 -1.72 -12.14
C ARG A 71 8.96 -1.01 -10.83
N GLU A 72 7.82 -0.35 -10.76
CA GLU A 72 7.41 0.37 -9.55
C GLU A 72 7.12 -0.61 -8.42
N LEU A 73 6.54 -1.76 -8.74
CA LEU A 73 6.31 -2.82 -7.77
C LEU A 73 7.64 -3.31 -7.17
N ALA A 74 8.63 -3.53 -8.02
CA ALA A 74 9.93 -3.99 -7.56
C ALA A 74 10.59 -2.97 -6.63
N VAL A 75 10.48 -1.69 -6.96
CA VAL A 75 11.01 -0.61 -6.11
C VAL A 75 10.31 -0.59 -4.76
N CYS A 76 8.99 -0.74 -4.77
CA CYS A 76 8.21 -0.75 -3.54
C CYS A 76 8.60 -1.93 -2.63
N ILE A 77 8.70 -3.12 -3.20
CA ILE A 77 9.09 -4.31 -2.46
C ILE A 77 10.49 -4.15 -1.86
N GLU A 78 11.42 -3.67 -2.66
CA GLU A 78 12.80 -3.48 -2.21
C GLU A 78 12.91 -2.45 -1.09
N MET A 79 12.17 -1.36 -1.22
CA MET A 79 12.15 -0.32 -0.19
C MET A 79 11.59 -0.88 1.13
N CYS A 80 10.51 -1.63 1.05
CA CYS A 80 9.91 -2.25 2.25
C CYS A 80 10.86 -3.25 2.87
N ARG A 81 11.60 -4.00 2.05
CA ARG A 81 12.58 -4.96 2.54
C ARG A 81 13.73 -4.24 3.29
N ILE A 82 14.26 -3.19 2.68
CA ILE A 82 15.38 -2.45 3.26
C ILE A 82 14.99 -1.74 4.55
N LYS A 83 13.82 -1.13 4.56
CA LYS A 83 13.33 -0.42 5.75
C LYS A 83 12.73 -1.34 6.81
N VAL A 84 12.58 -2.61 6.51
CA VAL A 84 11.92 -3.59 7.38
C VAL A 84 10.47 -3.18 7.65
N VAL A 85 9.75 -2.89 6.58
CA VAL A 85 8.33 -2.55 6.60
C VAL A 85 7.55 -3.76 6.11
N ARG A 86 6.54 -4.18 6.87
CA ARG A 86 5.68 -5.28 6.45
C ARG A 86 4.75 -4.78 5.36
N LEU A 87 4.72 -5.48 4.24
CA LEU A 87 3.86 -5.16 3.10
C LEU A 87 2.74 -6.17 2.97
N ILE A 88 1.51 -5.70 2.95
CA ILE A 88 0.33 -6.53 2.85
C ILE A 88 -0.51 -6.06 1.68
N SER A 89 -0.90 -6.98 0.80
CA SER A 89 -1.82 -6.70 -0.30
C SER A 89 -3.06 -7.56 -0.12
N ILE A 90 -4.21 -6.94 0.04
CA ILE A 90 -5.46 -7.62 0.36
C ILE A 90 -5.86 -8.59 -0.74
N HIS A 91 -6.01 -8.09 -1.96
CA HIS A 91 -6.53 -8.90 -3.07
C HIS A 91 -5.50 -9.83 -3.68
N ASP A 92 -4.23 -9.53 -3.53
CA ASP A 92 -3.16 -10.41 -3.98
C ASP A 92 -2.85 -11.50 -2.95
N ARG A 93 -3.40 -11.35 -1.74
CA ARG A 93 -3.18 -12.27 -0.64
C ARG A 93 -1.71 -12.44 -0.30
N ILE A 94 -0.98 -11.33 -0.31
CA ILE A 94 0.44 -11.31 -0.03
C ILE A 94 0.68 -10.58 1.29
N ASP A 95 1.53 -11.18 2.11
CA ASP A 95 1.98 -10.60 3.37
C ASP A 95 3.46 -10.91 3.47
N SER A 96 4.28 -9.87 3.53
CA SER A 96 5.73 -10.02 3.49
C SER A 96 6.31 -10.77 4.71
N ARG A 97 5.51 -11.01 5.73
CA ARG A 97 5.93 -11.87 6.83
C ARG A 97 5.92 -13.34 6.45
N ASN A 98 5.21 -13.66 5.38
CA ASN A 98 5.14 -15.02 4.89
C ASN A 98 6.33 -15.34 4.00
N GLU A 99 6.37 -16.56 3.48
CA GLU A 99 7.53 -17.07 2.73
C GLU A 99 7.79 -16.40 1.39
N LEU A 100 6.84 -15.62 0.91
CA LEU A 100 6.93 -14.99 -0.41
C LEU A 100 8.17 -14.14 -0.60
N PHE A 101 8.71 -13.58 0.47
CA PHE A 101 9.87 -12.69 0.40
C PHE A 101 11.12 -13.26 1.05
N LYS A 102 11.13 -14.53 1.27
CA LYS A 102 12.33 -15.19 1.80
C LYS A 102 13.42 -15.33 0.75
#